data_267e3d135a588d4f1974ded4561f28b0
#
_entry.id   267e3d135a588d4f1974ded4561f28b0
#
_cell.length_a   1.000
_cell.length_b   1.000
_cell.length_c   1.000
_cell.angle_alpha   90.00
_cell.angle_beta   90.00
_cell.angle_gamma   90.00
#
_symmetry.space_group_name_H-M   'P 1'
#
loop_
_entity.id
_entity.type
_entity.pdbx_description
1 polymer ?
#
loop_
_entity_poly.entity_id
_entity_poly.type
_entity_poly.pdbx_seq_one_letter_code
_entity_poly.pdbx_strand_id
1 'polypeptide(L)' 'LTTTEKEILKLIAQGKTTKEIAAERFSSIHTIATHRKNIFRKLEVNNIHEATKYALRAGIIDVSDYYI' A
#
# COMPACT_ATOMS: atom_id res chain seq x y z
N LEU A 1 10.88 -1.71 4.29
CA LEU A 1 10.12 -0.70 3.53
C LEU A 1 10.51 0.71 3.97
N THR A 2 10.52 1.64 3.01
CA THR A 2 10.71 3.04 3.31
C THR A 2 9.44 3.63 3.91
N THR A 3 9.54 4.83 4.50
CA THR A 3 8.37 5.53 5.02
C THR A 3 7.31 5.76 3.94
N THR A 4 7.75 6.18 2.76
CA THR A 4 6.84 6.37 1.62
C THR A 4 6.12 5.09 1.24
N GLU A 5 6.86 3.98 1.19
CA GLU A 5 6.28 2.68 0.85
C GLU A 5 5.26 2.22 1.90
N LYS A 6 5.54 2.45 3.17
CA LYS A 6 4.60 2.11 4.25
C LYS A 6 3.31 2.92 4.13
N GLU A 7 3.41 4.20 3.82
CA GLU A 7 2.24 5.05 3.63
C GLU A 7 1.40 4.59 2.43
N ILE A 8 2.06 4.25 1.33
CA ILE A 8 1.37 3.75 0.15
C ILE A 8 0.71 2.40 0.42
N LEU A 9 1.41 1.52 1.13
CA LEU A 9 0.85 0.22 1.52
C LEU A 9 -0.39 0.39 2.39
N LYS A 10 -0.37 1.35 3.30
CA LYS A 10 -1.54 1.67 4.12
C LYS A 10 -2.74 2.07 3.26
N LEU A 11 -2.52 2.92 2.26
CA LEU A 11 -3.58 3.36 1.35
C LEU A 11 -4.10 2.19 0.50
N ILE A 12 -3.21 1.32 0.04
CA ILE A 12 -3.59 0.11 -0.69
C ILE A 12 -4.49 -0.76 0.18
N ALA A 13 -4.11 -0.96 1.43
CA ALA A 13 -4.89 -1.79 2.37
C ALA A 13 -6.26 -1.20 2.67
N GLN A 14 -6.40 0.12 2.58
CA GLN A 14 -7.67 0.81 2.76
C GLN A 14 -8.59 0.70 1.53
N GLY A 15 -8.13 0.03 0.49
CA GLY A 15 -8.92 -0.19 -0.72
C GLY A 15 -8.80 0.89 -1.77
N LYS A 16 -7.87 1.82 -1.62
CA LYS A 16 -7.70 2.89 -2.60
C LYS A 16 -7.03 2.37 -3.87
N THR A 17 -7.49 2.89 -5.01
CA THR A 17 -6.92 2.53 -6.30
C THR A 17 -5.59 3.28 -6.51
N THR A 18 -4.79 2.79 -7.47
CA THR A 18 -3.56 3.47 -7.85
C THR A 18 -3.82 4.94 -8.22
N LYS A 19 -4.90 5.19 -8.95
CA LYS A 19 -5.30 6.54 -9.36
C LYS A 19 -5.61 7.43 -8.15
N GLU A 20 -6.36 6.90 -7.19
CA GLU A 20 -6.70 7.64 -5.97
C GLU A 20 -5.48 7.97 -5.13
N ILE A 21 -4.58 7.00 -4.99
CA ILE A 21 -3.34 7.21 -4.25
C ILE A 21 -2.48 8.27 -4.92
N ALA A 22 -2.37 8.21 -6.25
CA ALA A 22 -1.61 9.20 -7.02
C ALA A 22 -2.16 10.62 -6.78
N ALA A 23 -3.48 10.76 -6.79
CA ALA A 23 -4.12 12.06 -6.54
C ALA A 23 -3.82 12.57 -5.13
N GLU A 24 -3.93 11.71 -4.12
CA GLU A 24 -3.69 12.10 -2.72
C GLU A 24 -2.24 12.49 -2.47
N ARG A 25 -1.30 11.85 -3.14
CA ARG A 25 0.12 12.09 -2.92
C ARG A 25 0.72 13.06 -3.94
N PHE A 26 -0.11 13.64 -4.79
CA PHE A 26 0.35 14.57 -5.84
C PHE A 26 1.43 13.93 -6.71
N SER A 27 1.26 12.66 -7.04
CA SER A 27 2.19 11.90 -7.86
C SER A 27 1.49 11.38 -9.12
N SER A 28 2.27 10.91 -10.09
CA SER A 28 1.69 10.28 -11.27
C SER A 28 1.24 8.86 -10.96
N ILE A 29 0.26 8.38 -11.74
CA ILE A 29 -0.19 7.00 -11.63
C ILE A 29 0.96 6.04 -11.86
N HIS A 30 1.83 6.36 -12.82
CA HIS A 30 3.01 5.54 -13.11
C HIS A 30 3.94 5.42 -11.90
N THR A 31 4.18 6.52 -11.19
CA THR A 31 5.02 6.52 -9.98
C THR A 31 4.43 5.61 -8.90
N ILE A 32 3.13 5.72 -8.67
CA ILE A 32 2.45 4.88 -7.66
C ILE A 32 2.46 3.41 -8.09
N ALA A 33 2.24 3.12 -9.36
CA ALA A 33 2.30 1.75 -9.86
C ALA A 33 3.67 1.13 -9.64
N THR A 34 4.74 1.90 -9.84
CA THR A 34 6.11 1.46 -9.59
C THR A 34 6.33 1.19 -8.11
N HIS A 35 5.88 2.06 -7.23
CA HIS A 35 5.97 1.85 -5.78
C HIS A 35 5.22 0.59 -5.36
N ARG A 36 4.01 0.40 -5.87
CA ARG A 36 3.21 -0.78 -5.56
C ARG A 36 3.93 -2.07 -5.96
N LYS A 37 4.49 -2.09 -7.16
CA LYS A 37 5.24 -3.23 -7.66
C LYS A 37 6.44 -3.53 -6.75
N ASN A 38 7.18 -2.50 -6.37
CA ASN A 38 8.34 -2.66 -5.49
C ASN A 38 7.96 -3.13 -4.09
N ILE A 39 6.85 -2.62 -3.55
CA ILE A 39 6.34 -3.05 -2.25
C ILE A 39 6.01 -4.54 -2.29
N PHE A 40 5.26 -4.98 -3.29
CA PHE A 40 4.87 -6.38 -3.42
C PHE A 40 6.10 -7.27 -3.56
N ARG A 41 7.11 -6.84 -4.31
CA ARG A 41 8.36 -7.58 -4.46
C ARG A 41 9.10 -7.68 -3.13
N LYS A 42 9.23 -6.59 -2.41
CA LYS A 42 9.95 -6.56 -1.12
C LYS A 42 9.28 -7.42 -0.07
N LEU A 43 7.95 -7.48 -0.07
CA LEU A 43 7.19 -8.29 0.87
C LEU A 43 7.02 -9.73 0.40
N GLU A 44 7.42 -10.03 -0.84
CA GLU A 44 7.26 -11.35 -1.44
C GLU A 44 5.80 -11.81 -1.43
N VAL A 45 4.89 -10.88 -1.73
CA VAL A 45 3.46 -11.15 -1.79
C VAL A 45 2.97 -11.03 -3.23
N ASN A 46 1.87 -11.73 -3.55
CA ASN A 46 1.35 -11.81 -4.91
C ASN A 46 0.06 -11.03 -5.13
N ASN A 47 -0.60 -10.61 -4.07
CA ASN A 47 -1.88 -9.91 -4.19
C ASN A 47 -2.12 -9.00 -2.99
N ILE A 48 -3.19 -8.20 -3.11
CA ILE A 48 -3.53 -7.20 -2.11
C ILE A 48 -3.88 -7.82 -0.76
N HIS A 49 -4.49 -9.02 -0.75
CA HIS A 49 -4.86 -9.68 0.50
C HIS A 49 -3.63 -10.06 1.31
N GLU A 50 -2.62 -10.62 0.66
CA GLU A 50 -1.37 -10.96 1.31
C GLU A 50 -0.64 -9.73 1.81
N ALA A 51 -0.63 -8.66 1.01
CA ALA A 51 -0.02 -7.39 1.40
C ALA A 51 -0.72 -6.80 2.63
N THR A 52 -2.05 -6.85 2.67
CA THR A 52 -2.84 -6.37 3.79
C THR A 52 -2.57 -7.17 5.06
N LYS A 53 -2.50 -8.48 4.95
CA LYS A 53 -2.15 -9.34 6.10
C LYS A 53 -0.77 -8.99 6.65
N TYR A 54 0.19 -8.77 5.76
CA TYR A 54 1.53 -8.37 6.19
C TYR A 54 1.48 -7.05 6.93
N ALA A 55 0.77 -6.08 6.37
CA ALA A 55 0.67 -4.74 6.97
C ALA A 55 0.06 -4.79 8.37
N LEU A 56 -0.96 -5.63 8.58
CA LEU A 56 -1.57 -5.83 9.89
C LEU A 56 -0.60 -6.47 10.87
N ARG A 57 0.10 -7.52 10.45
CA ARG A 57 1.07 -8.23 11.31
C ARG A 57 2.24 -7.36 11.71
N ALA A 58 2.70 -6.54 10.78
CA ALA A 58 3.84 -5.66 11.01
C ALA A 58 3.49 -4.36 11.73
N GLY A 59 2.20 -4.13 11.99
CA GLY A 59 1.75 -2.91 12.66
C GLY A 59 1.78 -1.67 11.78
N ILE A 60 1.89 -1.84 10.47
CA ILE A 60 1.87 -0.73 9.50
C ILE A 60 0.47 -0.14 9.44
N ILE A 61 -0.54 -1.00 9.52
CA ILE A 61 -1.94 -0.60 9.65
C ILE A 61 -2.55 -1.34 10.84
N ASP A 62 -3.69 -0.87 11.33
CA ASP A 62 -4.45 -1.60 12.33
C ASP A 62 -5.85 -1.92 11.80
N VAL A 63 -6.66 -2.57 12.62
CA VAL A 63 -8.01 -2.98 12.21
C VAL A 63 -8.87 -1.78 11.83
N SER A 64 -8.73 -0.65 12.53
CA SER A 64 -9.50 0.55 12.23
C SER A 64 -9.15 1.14 10.87
N ASP A 65 -7.89 1.03 10.45
CA ASP A 65 -7.48 1.46 9.12
C ASP A 65 -8.11 0.59 8.03
N TYR A 66 -8.24 -0.70 8.30
CA TYR A 66 -8.75 -1.66 7.33
C TYR A 66 -10.26 -1.51 7.10
N TYR A 67 -11.00 -1.17 8.13
CA TYR A 67 -12.46 -1.06 8.08
C TYR A 67 -12.98 0.37 7.98
N ILE A 68 -12.32 1.17 7.25
CA ILE A 68 -12.79 2.55 7.02
C ILE A 68 -14.05 2.58 6.18
#